data_59ad37dfadceb8a7ea698a010d538d3a
#
_entry.id   59ad37dfadceb8a7ea698a010d538d3a
#
_cell.length_a   1.000
_cell.length_b   1.000
_cell.length_c   1.000
_cell.angle_alpha   90.00
_cell.angle_beta   90.00
_cell.angle_gamma   90.00
#
_symmetry.space_group_name_H-M   'P 1'
#
loop_
_entity.id
_entity.type
_entity.pdbx_description
1 polymer ?
#
loop_
_entity_poly.entity_id
_entity_poly.type
_entity_poly.pdbx_seq_one_letter_code
_entity_poly.pdbx_strand_id
1 'polypeptide(L)'
;MFKKLIATAVATVLLAGAALADPIEGFWQTEADDGAFAFVEVVPCGETYCGTIVRTFNADGEYESPNIGKMLLIEMAPQGGGEYKGNVWRPSNDKIYIGKVTIDADVMKMRGCIAGGLLCSSQTWVRLQ
;
A
#
# COMPACT_ATOMS: atom_id res chain seq x y z
N MET A 1 -34.20 -41.74 26.97
CA MET A 1 -33.92 -41.42 26.69
C MET A 1 -33.24 -40.61 26.21
N PHE A 2 -33.03 -40.37 25.99
CA PHE A 2 -32.39 -39.79 25.59
C PHE A 2 -31.79 -38.87 25.14
N LYS A 3 -31.46 -38.59 25.01
CA LYS A 3 -30.95 -37.90 24.65
C LYS A 3 -30.25 -37.12 24.27
N LYS A 4 -29.88 -36.94 24.00
CA LYS A 4 -29.20 -36.32 23.67
C LYS A 4 -28.68 -35.50 23.17
N LEU A 5 -28.36 -35.06 23.06
CA LEU A 5 -27.81 -34.33 22.66
C LEU A 5 -27.17 -33.60 22.16
N ILE A 6 -26.74 -33.26 21.84
CA ILE A 6 -26.15 -32.72 21.34
C ILE A 6 -25.52 -31.83 20.98
N ALA A 7 -25.16 -31.31 20.83
CA ALA A 7 -24.57 -30.56 20.61
C ALA A 7 -23.86 -30.01 19.95
N THR A 8 -23.57 -29.72 19.71
CA THR A 8 -22.95 -29.34 19.10
C THR A 8 -22.41 -28.39 18.64
N ALA A 9 -22.14 -27.93 18.54
CA ALA A 9 -21.65 -27.19 18.18
C ALA A 9 -20.92 -26.53 17.70
N VAL A 10 -20.68 -26.11 17.54
CA VAL A 10 -20.18 -25.48 17.07
C VAL A 10 -19.35 -24.71 16.79
N ALA A 11 -19.02 -24.44 16.77
CA ALA A 11 -18.23 -23.89 16.61
C ALA A 11 -17.70 -23.19 15.82
N THR A 12 -17.42 -22.92 15.64
CA THR A 12 -17.01 -22.53 14.86
C THR A 12 -16.60 -21.45 14.47
N VAL A 13 -16.73 -21.04 14.25
CA VAL A 13 -16.58 -20.06 13.73
C VAL A 13 -15.67 -19.28 13.77
N LEU A 14 -15.26 -19.27 14.21
CA LEU A 14 -14.38 -18.63 14.36
C LEU A 14 -13.61 -18.15 13.50
N LEU A 15 -13.41 -18.57 12.87
CA LEU A 15 -12.66 -18.28 11.94
C LEU A 15 -12.88 -17.11 11.40
N ALA A 16 -13.83 -16.78 11.42
CA ALA A 16 -14.17 -15.66 10.72
C ALA A 16 -13.30 -14.52 10.93
N GLY A 17 -12.80 -14.36 12.05
CA GLY A 17 -12.03 -13.21 12.26
C GLY A 17 -10.79 -13.11 11.49
N ALA A 18 -10.49 -14.13 10.76
CA ALA A 18 -9.22 -14.16 10.10
C ALA A 18 -9.23 -13.44 8.77
N ALA A 19 -9.80 -12.26 8.73
CA ALA A 19 -9.72 -11.46 7.52
C ALA A 19 -8.26 -11.21 7.20
N LEU A 20 -7.82 -11.62 6.03
CA LEU A 20 -6.47 -11.38 5.59
C LEU A 20 -6.34 -9.95 5.11
N ALA A 21 -5.21 -9.32 5.43
CA ALA A 21 -4.91 -8.00 4.89
C ALA A 21 -4.73 -8.12 3.38
N ASP A 22 -5.12 -7.08 2.67
CA ASP A 22 -4.88 -7.02 1.24
C ASP A 22 -3.38 -6.93 1.00
N PRO A 23 -2.86 -7.53 -0.06
CA PRO A 23 -1.41 -7.52 -0.32
C PRO A 23 -0.75 -6.15 -0.32
N ILE A 24 -1.45 -5.08 -0.65
CA ILE A 24 -0.86 -3.75 -0.65
C ILE A 24 -0.72 -3.16 0.75
N GLU A 25 -1.46 -3.69 1.73
CA GLU A 25 -1.44 -3.11 3.08
C GLU A 25 -0.13 -3.39 3.77
N GLY A 26 0.29 -2.43 4.59
CA GLY A 26 1.49 -2.56 5.39
C GLY A 26 2.43 -1.39 5.21
N PHE A 27 3.68 -1.61 5.59
CA PHE A 27 4.71 -0.57 5.53
C PHE A 27 5.67 -0.89 4.40
N TRP A 28 5.99 0.13 3.63
CA TRP A 28 6.84 0.00 2.44
C TRP A 28 7.93 1.05 2.48
N GLN A 29 9.11 0.68 2.01
CA GLN A 29 10.19 1.64 1.79
C GLN A 29 10.22 1.98 0.31
N THR A 30 10.14 3.27 0.00
CA THR A 30 10.18 3.74 -1.39
C THR A 30 11.61 3.64 -1.93
N GLU A 31 11.72 3.60 -3.24
CA GLU A 31 13.00 3.79 -3.90
C GLU A 31 13.42 5.26 -3.75
N ALA A 32 14.71 5.52 -3.67
CA ALA A 32 15.20 6.88 -3.55
C ALA A 32 14.85 7.69 -4.81
N ASP A 33 14.38 8.90 -4.60
CA ASP A 33 14.05 9.85 -5.66
C ASP A 33 14.63 11.20 -5.26
N ASP A 34 15.53 11.72 -6.06
CA ASP A 34 16.22 12.97 -5.78
C ASP A 34 16.93 12.93 -4.42
N GLY A 35 17.56 11.77 -4.13
CA GLY A 35 18.34 11.59 -2.91
C GLY A 35 17.54 11.35 -1.64
N ALA A 36 16.24 11.19 -1.73
CA ALA A 36 15.41 10.98 -0.55
C ALA A 36 14.50 9.78 -0.74
N PHE A 37 14.19 9.09 0.35
CA PHE A 37 13.20 8.02 0.34
C PHE A 37 12.35 8.12 1.61
N ALA A 38 11.29 7.34 1.65
CA ALA A 38 10.33 7.40 2.73
C ALA A 38 9.85 6.01 3.11
N PHE A 39 9.35 5.90 4.34
CA PHE A 39 8.50 4.78 4.74
C PHE A 39 7.06 5.23 4.56
N VAL A 40 6.27 4.38 3.93
CA VAL A 40 4.88 4.65 3.59
C VAL A 40 4.01 3.57 4.22
N GLU A 41 2.99 4.00 4.93
CA GLU A 41 2.01 3.08 5.49
C GLU A 41 0.78 3.06 4.60
N VAL A 42 0.40 1.87 4.11
CA VAL A 42 -0.77 1.69 3.26
C VAL A 42 -1.89 1.04 4.08
N VAL A 43 -3.04 1.70 4.10
CA VAL A 43 -4.21 1.26 4.85
C VAL A 43 -5.46 1.38 3.99
N PRO A 44 -6.53 0.68 4.35
CA PRO A 44 -7.81 0.87 3.67
C PRO A 44 -8.29 2.32 3.78
N CYS A 45 -8.89 2.81 2.71
CA CYS A 45 -9.29 4.18 2.54
C CYS A 45 -10.62 4.13 1.79
N GLY A 46 -11.70 3.76 2.49
CA GLY A 46 -12.95 3.38 1.84
C GLY A 46 -12.78 2.06 1.11
N GLU A 47 -13.14 2.04 -0.15
CA GLU A 47 -12.99 0.83 -0.97
C GLU A 47 -11.65 0.77 -1.72
N THR A 48 -10.80 1.72 -1.45
CA THR A 48 -9.48 1.80 -2.05
C THR A 48 -8.42 1.75 -0.95
N TYR A 49 -7.17 1.95 -1.33
CA TYR A 49 -6.05 1.95 -0.39
C TYR A 49 -5.26 3.24 -0.55
N CYS A 50 -4.87 3.82 0.57
CA CYS A 50 -4.12 5.06 0.60
C CYS A 50 -2.80 4.85 1.33
N GLY A 51 -1.72 5.40 0.79
CA GLY A 51 -0.41 5.29 1.38
C GLY A 51 0.09 6.64 1.84
N THR A 52 0.42 6.73 3.14
CA THR A 52 0.81 7.98 3.77
C THR A 52 2.28 7.90 4.19
N ILE A 53 3.02 8.98 3.96
CA ILE A 53 4.41 9.08 4.37
C ILE A 53 4.46 9.18 5.89
N VAL A 54 5.20 8.26 6.52
CA VAL A 54 5.31 8.23 7.98
C VAL A 54 6.72 8.53 8.47
N ARG A 55 7.75 8.25 7.67
CA ARG A 55 9.15 8.57 8.01
C ARG A 55 9.88 8.95 6.74
N THR A 56 10.84 9.84 6.87
CA THR A 56 11.59 10.36 5.71
C THR A 56 13.09 10.30 5.97
N PHE A 57 13.85 10.05 4.91
CA PHE A 57 15.29 9.82 4.96
C PHE A 57 15.97 10.53 3.79
N ASN A 58 17.18 11.03 4.02
CA ASN A 58 18.03 11.55 2.96
C ASN A 58 19.46 11.04 3.17
N ALA A 59 20.44 11.61 2.49
CA ALA A 59 21.82 11.13 2.58
C ALA A 59 22.40 11.22 3.99
N ASP A 60 21.87 12.11 4.81
CA ASP A 60 22.34 12.29 6.20
C ASP A 60 21.57 11.43 7.20
N GLY A 61 20.59 10.65 6.74
CA GLY A 61 19.79 9.78 7.61
C GLY A 61 18.36 10.25 7.74
N GLU A 62 17.71 9.82 8.81
CA GLU A 62 16.31 10.18 9.04
C GLU A 62 16.19 11.67 9.39
N TYR A 63 15.18 12.32 8.83
CA TYR A 63 14.91 13.71 9.13
C TYR A 63 13.41 13.96 9.10
N GLU A 64 12.99 15.09 9.68
CA GLU A 64 11.58 15.47 9.69
C GLU A 64 11.28 16.35 8.50
N SER A 65 10.66 15.76 7.50
CA SER A 65 10.23 16.46 6.31
C SER A 65 8.82 17.01 6.52
N PRO A 66 8.49 18.17 5.93
CA PRO A 66 7.10 18.65 5.92
C PRO A 66 6.18 17.69 5.16
N ASN A 67 6.72 16.70 4.48
CA ASN A 67 5.91 15.73 3.73
C ASN A 67 5.37 14.61 4.61
N ILE A 68 5.85 14.44 5.84
CA ILE A 68 5.31 13.45 6.75
C ILE A 68 3.81 13.74 6.99
N GLY A 69 2.99 12.71 6.84
CA GLY A 69 1.55 12.84 6.97
C GLY A 69 0.84 13.06 5.64
N LYS A 70 1.58 13.28 4.57
CA LYS A 70 0.98 13.46 3.25
C LYS A 70 0.80 12.13 2.54
N MET A 71 -0.25 12.05 1.73
CA MET A 71 -0.59 10.86 1.00
C MET A 71 0.25 10.78 -0.28
N LEU A 72 1.00 9.69 -0.43
CA LEU A 72 1.81 9.46 -1.61
C LEU A 72 1.08 8.57 -2.60
N LEU A 73 0.47 7.47 -2.12
CA LEU A 73 -0.43 6.65 -2.92
C LEU A 73 -1.85 7.09 -2.64
N ILE A 74 -2.58 7.45 -3.69
CA ILE A 74 -3.88 8.09 -3.57
C ILE A 74 -4.93 7.19 -4.17
N GLU A 75 -5.82 6.65 -3.30
CA GLU A 75 -7.00 5.90 -3.71
C GLU A 75 -6.67 4.79 -4.72
N MET A 76 -5.79 3.89 -4.31
CA MET A 76 -5.40 2.74 -5.12
C MET A 76 -6.53 1.72 -5.14
N ALA A 77 -7.18 1.57 -6.29
CA ALA A 77 -8.32 0.66 -6.47
C ALA A 77 -7.81 -0.70 -6.95
N PRO A 78 -8.19 -1.80 -6.28
CA PRO A 78 -7.79 -3.14 -6.71
C PRO A 78 -8.29 -3.43 -8.13
N GLN A 79 -7.41 -4.02 -8.94
CA GLN A 79 -7.74 -4.44 -10.30
C GLN A 79 -7.77 -5.96 -10.43
N GLY A 80 -7.43 -6.68 -9.35
CA GLY A 80 -7.27 -8.13 -9.38
C GLY A 80 -5.82 -8.51 -9.64
N GLY A 81 -5.44 -9.72 -9.20
CA GLY A 81 -4.12 -10.24 -9.48
C GLY A 81 -2.97 -9.47 -8.84
N GLY A 82 -3.22 -8.76 -7.75
CA GLY A 82 -2.18 -7.98 -7.09
C GLY A 82 -1.91 -6.64 -7.77
N GLU A 83 -2.82 -6.19 -8.63
CA GLU A 83 -2.66 -4.92 -9.34
C GLU A 83 -3.64 -3.88 -8.81
N TYR A 84 -3.20 -2.62 -8.80
CA TYR A 84 -3.97 -1.50 -8.29
C TYR A 84 -3.77 -0.29 -9.20
N LYS A 85 -4.79 0.56 -9.27
CA LYS A 85 -4.71 1.78 -10.07
C LYS A 85 -5.33 2.94 -9.30
N GLY A 86 -4.66 4.06 -9.32
CA GLY A 86 -5.11 5.28 -8.67
C GLY A 86 -4.23 6.43 -9.10
N ASN A 87 -3.78 7.22 -8.14
CA ASN A 87 -2.88 8.31 -8.39
C ASN A 87 -1.69 8.23 -7.45
N VAL A 88 -0.58 8.85 -7.86
CA VAL A 88 0.62 8.93 -7.02
C VAL A 88 1.13 10.36 -7.06
N TRP A 89 1.46 10.87 -5.87
CA TRP A 89 2.06 12.19 -5.72
C TRP A 89 3.58 12.04 -5.67
N ARG A 90 4.28 12.84 -6.45
CA ARG A 90 5.74 12.85 -6.45
C ARG A 90 6.23 14.09 -5.70
N PRO A 91 6.82 13.92 -4.50
CA PRO A 91 7.27 15.07 -3.72
C PRO A 91 8.30 15.94 -4.41
N SER A 92 9.22 15.33 -5.17
CA SER A 92 10.36 16.06 -5.73
C SER A 92 9.95 17.11 -6.75
N ASN A 93 8.79 16.97 -7.39
CA ASN A 93 8.30 17.98 -8.34
C ASN A 93 6.87 18.44 -8.04
N ASP A 94 6.27 17.92 -6.96
CA ASP A 94 4.93 18.28 -6.50
C ASP A 94 3.85 18.06 -7.57
N LYS A 95 3.98 16.94 -8.30
CA LYS A 95 3.00 16.59 -9.32
C LYS A 95 2.31 15.30 -8.98
N ILE A 96 1.07 15.16 -9.48
CA ILE A 96 0.28 13.95 -9.32
C ILE A 96 0.22 13.25 -10.66
N TYR A 97 0.49 11.94 -10.63
CA TYR A 97 0.52 11.09 -11.81
C TYR A 97 -0.53 10.01 -11.69
N ILE A 98 -0.90 9.39 -12.81
CA ILE A 98 -1.65 8.15 -12.75
C ILE A 98 -0.73 7.12 -12.10
N GLY A 99 -1.21 6.47 -11.05
CA GLY A 99 -0.44 5.48 -10.31
C GLY A 99 -0.89 4.08 -10.66
N LYS A 100 0.06 3.22 -11.00
CA LYS A 100 -0.20 1.80 -11.23
C LYS A 100 0.74 1.01 -10.35
N VAL A 101 0.18 0.08 -9.58
CA VAL A 101 0.93 -0.69 -8.60
C VAL A 101 0.71 -2.17 -8.87
N THR A 102 1.81 -2.92 -8.82
CA THR A 102 1.77 -4.38 -8.85
C THR A 102 2.49 -4.90 -7.62
N ILE A 103 1.84 -5.79 -6.87
CA ILE A 103 2.42 -6.39 -5.67
C ILE A 103 2.80 -7.82 -5.98
N ASP A 104 4.04 -8.17 -5.64
CA ASP A 104 4.53 -9.54 -5.72
C ASP A 104 5.26 -9.82 -4.41
N ALA A 105 4.57 -10.48 -3.47
CA ALA A 105 5.08 -10.77 -2.13
C ALA A 105 5.55 -9.50 -1.42
N ASP A 106 6.85 -9.35 -1.20
CA ASP A 106 7.41 -8.22 -0.46
C ASP A 106 7.93 -7.12 -1.37
N VAL A 107 7.56 -7.16 -2.64
CA VAL A 107 8.01 -6.17 -3.62
C VAL A 107 6.80 -5.49 -4.25
N MET A 108 6.86 -4.18 -4.31
CA MET A 108 5.86 -3.36 -5.01
C MET A 108 6.54 -2.67 -6.18
N LYS A 109 6.01 -2.89 -7.38
CA LYS A 109 6.38 -2.09 -8.53
C LYS A 109 5.39 -0.95 -8.63
N MET A 110 5.84 0.27 -8.41
CA MET A 110 5.00 1.46 -8.48
C MET A 110 5.37 2.23 -9.72
N ARG A 111 4.39 2.55 -10.54
CA ARG A 111 4.59 3.30 -11.78
C ARG A 111 3.79 4.60 -11.73
N GLY A 112 4.45 5.71 -12.04
CA GLY A 112 3.79 6.99 -12.23
C GLY A 112 3.73 7.27 -13.70
N CYS A 113 2.54 7.55 -14.22
CA CYS A 113 2.30 7.59 -15.66
C CYS A 113 1.66 8.90 -16.09
N ILE A 114 2.00 9.33 -17.32
CA ILE A 114 1.36 10.46 -18.01
C ILE A 114 0.77 9.96 -19.33
N ALA A 115 0.21 10.86 -20.10
CA ALA A 115 -0.36 10.55 -21.41
C ALA A 115 -1.42 9.44 -21.34
N GLY A 116 -2.33 9.56 -20.35
CA GLY A 116 -3.40 8.58 -20.19
C GLY A 116 -2.92 7.22 -19.72
N GLY A 117 -1.72 7.14 -19.15
CA GLY A 117 -1.16 5.89 -18.67
C GLY A 117 -0.21 5.21 -19.64
N LEU A 118 0.14 5.87 -20.74
CA LEU A 118 0.99 5.27 -21.77
C LEU A 118 2.47 5.42 -21.49
N LEU A 119 2.90 6.50 -20.83
CA LEU A 119 4.30 6.75 -20.53
C LEU A 119 4.49 6.71 -19.04
N CYS A 120 5.28 5.74 -18.56
CA CYS A 120 5.43 5.48 -17.13
C CYS A 120 6.89 5.45 -16.72
N SER A 121 7.16 5.95 -15.51
CA SER A 121 8.41 5.72 -14.79
C SER A 121 8.13 4.80 -13.63
N SER A 122 9.04 3.88 -13.35
CA SER A 122 8.83 2.86 -12.32
C SER A 122 9.75 3.08 -11.14
N GLN A 123 9.25 2.71 -9.96
CA GLN A 123 10.05 2.54 -8.75
C GLN A 123 9.76 1.16 -8.18
N THR A 124 10.76 0.59 -7.52
CA THR A 124 10.59 -0.65 -6.77
C THR A 124 10.60 -0.32 -5.29
N TRP A 125 9.51 -0.63 -4.62
CA TRP A 125 9.40 -0.45 -3.17
C TRP A 125 9.52 -1.81 -2.52
N VAL A 126 10.04 -1.84 -1.30
CA VAL A 126 10.20 -3.10 -0.56
C VAL A 126 9.37 -3.04 0.71
N ARG A 127 8.80 -4.19 1.06
CA ARG A 127 7.98 -4.31 2.26
C ARG A 127 8.87 -4.28 3.49
N LEU A 128 8.46 -3.52 4.49
CA LEU A 128 9.15 -3.47 5.78
C LEU A 128 8.48 -4.42 6.76
N GLN A 129 7.19 -4.43 6.71
CA GLN A 129 6.43 -5.27 7.63
C GLN A 129 5.09 -5.61 7.01
#